data_299d7e1017a6d0be6531a87aa63e5dc1
#
_entry.id   299d7e1017a6d0be6531a87aa63e5dc1
#
_cell.length_a   1.000
_cell.length_b   1.000
_cell.length_c   1.000
_cell.angle_alpha   90.00
_cell.angle_beta   90.00
_cell.angle_gamma   90.00
#
_symmetry.space_group_name_H-M   'P 1'
#
loop_
_entity.id
_entity.type
_entity.pdbx_description
1 polymer ?
#
loop_
_entity_poly.entity_id
_entity_poly.type
_entity_poly.pdbx_seq_one_letter_code
_entity_poly.pdbx_strand_id
1 'polypeptide(L)'
;MTIEVLNVSKNYGGKPYLKSASLNISSGSAISVVGTKKSGKTALLRIIMGLEEADRGQVTLLGDYKYARLNVGVVFQDDRLCPGFTAAQNVAMVNKRFSVRAAEEELEKLLPAGTADLPVEDLTPAQRRMVCIIRACIIPSDVRLMDEPFAGMTKEEKEKSIAYLRSVMANTPLVITCLPGEELPFGRTFHLT
;
A
#
# COMPACT_ATOMS: atom_id res chain seq x y z
N MET A 1 8.62 -16.74 -0.19
CA MET A 1 8.25 -16.12 -1.48
C MET A 1 9.08 -14.88 -1.71
N THR A 2 9.54 -14.67 -2.94
CA THR A 2 10.20 -13.42 -3.37
C THR A 2 9.54 -12.95 -4.65
N ILE A 3 9.22 -11.67 -4.75
CA ILE A 3 8.77 -11.03 -5.98
C ILE A 3 10.00 -10.37 -6.59
N GLU A 4 10.37 -10.80 -7.78
CA GLU A 4 11.49 -10.25 -8.53
C GLU A 4 10.96 -9.32 -9.63
N VAL A 5 11.41 -8.09 -9.63
CA VAL A 5 11.15 -7.08 -10.67
C VAL A 5 12.44 -6.88 -11.44
N LEU A 6 12.44 -7.17 -12.75
CA LEU A 6 13.63 -7.11 -13.59
C LEU A 6 13.44 -6.16 -14.77
N ASN A 7 14.23 -5.08 -14.79
CA ASN A 7 14.33 -4.10 -15.89
C ASN A 7 12.98 -3.57 -16.39
N VAL A 8 12.02 -3.42 -15.47
CA VAL A 8 10.66 -3.00 -15.79
C VAL A 8 10.65 -1.54 -16.25
N SER A 9 10.06 -1.31 -17.41
CA SER A 9 9.90 0.02 -18.01
C SER A 9 8.47 0.22 -18.47
N LYS A 10 8.00 1.47 -18.40
CA LYS A 10 6.67 1.88 -18.84
C LYS A 10 6.67 3.25 -19.50
N ASN A 11 5.99 3.37 -20.63
CA ASN A 11 5.78 4.62 -21.36
C ASN A 11 4.30 4.94 -21.42
N TYR A 12 3.94 6.22 -21.40
CA TYR A 12 2.60 6.71 -21.67
C TYR A 12 2.67 7.81 -22.72
N GLY A 13 1.90 7.65 -23.79
CA GLY A 13 1.89 8.63 -24.89
C GLY A 13 3.27 8.87 -25.49
N GLY A 14 4.09 7.81 -25.61
CA GLY A 14 5.46 7.90 -26.14
C GLY A 14 6.51 8.51 -25.20
N LYS A 15 6.12 8.89 -23.98
CA LYS A 15 7.03 9.43 -22.97
C LYS A 15 7.39 8.36 -21.91
N PRO A 16 8.68 8.21 -21.58
CA PRO A 16 9.09 7.28 -20.55
C PRO A 16 8.65 7.78 -19.15
N TYR A 17 7.92 6.94 -18.43
CA TYR A 17 7.48 7.20 -17.05
C TYR A 17 8.23 6.35 -16.03
N LEU A 18 8.50 5.09 -16.38
CA LEU A 18 9.30 4.18 -15.56
C LEU A 18 10.44 3.65 -16.43
N LYS A 19 11.67 3.76 -15.91
CA LYS A 19 12.88 3.38 -16.65
C LYS A 19 13.62 2.28 -15.93
N SER A 20 13.59 1.08 -16.51
CA SER A 20 14.45 -0.06 -16.12
C SER A 20 14.53 -0.33 -14.60
N ALA A 21 13.38 -0.30 -13.91
CA ALA A 21 13.35 -0.58 -12.48
C ALA A 21 13.64 -2.07 -12.21
N SER A 22 14.56 -2.33 -11.27
CA SER A 22 14.88 -3.70 -10.83
C SER A 22 14.99 -3.74 -9.31
N LEU A 23 14.16 -4.57 -8.67
CA LEU A 23 14.17 -4.77 -7.22
C LEU A 23 13.61 -6.14 -6.84
N ASN A 24 14.02 -6.64 -5.68
CA ASN A 24 13.51 -7.87 -5.10
C ASN A 24 12.72 -7.56 -3.83
N ILE A 25 11.52 -8.12 -3.71
CA ILE A 25 10.64 -7.97 -2.54
C ILE A 25 10.54 -9.33 -1.86
N SER A 26 11.25 -9.51 -0.76
CA SER A 26 11.32 -10.75 0.02
C SER A 26 10.40 -10.70 1.23
N SER A 27 9.98 -11.87 1.73
CA SER A 27 9.19 -11.98 2.97
C SER A 27 9.81 -11.16 4.10
N GLY A 28 8.98 -10.44 4.83
CA GLY A 28 9.38 -9.59 5.96
C GLY A 28 10.14 -8.31 5.58
N SER A 29 10.40 -8.06 4.28
CA SER A 29 11.08 -6.82 3.86
C SER A 29 10.15 -5.61 3.86
N ALA A 30 10.70 -4.45 4.21
CA ALA A 30 10.06 -3.16 3.99
C ALA A 30 10.87 -2.36 2.95
N ILE A 31 10.20 -1.78 1.97
CA ILE A 31 10.84 -1.03 0.88
C ILE A 31 10.11 0.30 0.68
N SER A 32 10.87 1.39 0.76
CA SER A 32 10.41 2.71 0.34
C SER A 32 10.86 2.97 -1.10
N VAL A 33 9.92 3.00 -2.03
CA VAL A 33 10.15 3.37 -3.43
C VAL A 33 10.06 4.88 -3.54
N VAL A 34 11.20 5.52 -3.67
CA VAL A 34 11.35 6.98 -3.65
C VAL A 34 11.42 7.52 -5.06
N GLY A 35 10.69 8.57 -5.33
CA GLY A 35 10.76 9.26 -6.61
C GLY A 35 9.94 10.55 -6.60
N THR A 36 10.28 11.47 -7.48
CA THR A 36 9.54 12.72 -7.67
C THR A 36 8.14 12.47 -8.22
N LYS A 37 7.32 13.50 -8.32
CA LYS A 37 6.03 13.39 -9.01
C LYS A 37 6.25 12.93 -10.45
N LYS A 38 5.42 11.98 -10.94
CA LYS A 38 5.48 11.39 -12.29
C LYS A 38 6.74 10.55 -12.58
N SER A 39 7.47 10.09 -11.57
CA SER A 39 8.63 9.19 -11.74
C SER A 39 8.26 7.71 -12.00
N GLY A 40 6.98 7.39 -12.15
CA GLY A 40 6.54 6.01 -12.43
C GLY A 40 6.25 5.15 -11.18
N LYS A 41 6.25 5.72 -9.97
CA LYS A 41 5.94 5.01 -8.71
C LYS A 41 4.64 4.20 -8.80
N THR A 42 3.54 4.87 -9.14
CA THR A 42 2.22 4.24 -9.31
C THR A 42 2.22 3.17 -10.39
N ALA A 43 2.89 3.42 -11.54
CA ALA A 43 3.01 2.45 -12.61
C ALA A 43 3.75 1.18 -12.14
N LEU A 44 4.84 1.33 -11.39
CA LEU A 44 5.58 0.20 -10.83
C LEU A 44 4.68 -0.64 -9.91
N LEU A 45 3.95 -0.03 -8.98
CA LEU A 45 3.02 -0.78 -8.11
C LEU A 45 1.93 -1.49 -8.92
N ARG A 46 1.34 -0.82 -9.92
CA ARG A 46 0.29 -1.42 -10.77
C ARG A 46 0.80 -2.60 -11.58
N ILE A 47 2.05 -2.54 -12.05
CA ILE A 47 2.70 -3.65 -12.76
C ILE A 47 2.96 -4.82 -11.81
N ILE A 48 3.45 -4.57 -10.59
CA ILE A 48 3.65 -5.63 -9.58
C ILE A 48 2.32 -6.30 -9.22
N MET A 49 1.22 -5.55 -9.15
CA MET A 49 -0.14 -6.07 -8.91
C MET A 49 -0.72 -6.84 -10.10
N GLY A 50 -0.11 -6.77 -11.28
CA GLY A 50 -0.68 -7.31 -12.52
C GLY A 50 -1.90 -6.53 -13.02
N LEU A 51 -2.08 -5.28 -12.60
CA LEU A 51 -3.13 -4.37 -13.07
C LEU A 51 -2.72 -3.63 -14.35
N GLU A 52 -1.44 -3.68 -14.68
CA GLU A 52 -0.87 -3.05 -15.86
C GLU A 52 0.32 -3.88 -16.37
N GLU A 53 0.50 -3.96 -17.69
CA GLU A 53 1.62 -4.65 -18.31
C GLU A 53 2.82 -3.71 -18.47
N ALA A 54 4.01 -4.25 -18.23
CA ALA A 54 5.26 -3.55 -18.53
C ALA A 54 5.51 -3.51 -20.04
N ASP A 55 6.06 -2.41 -20.56
CA ASP A 55 6.50 -2.34 -21.96
C ASP A 55 7.81 -3.10 -22.18
N ARG A 56 8.64 -3.20 -21.14
CA ARG A 56 9.87 -4.01 -21.09
C ARG A 56 10.09 -4.54 -19.70
N GLY A 57 10.86 -5.62 -19.61
CA GLY A 57 11.15 -6.30 -18.36
C GLY A 57 9.99 -7.18 -17.91
N GLN A 58 10.07 -7.70 -16.70
CA GLN A 58 9.08 -8.64 -16.17
C GLN A 58 9.02 -8.60 -14.65
N VAL A 59 7.90 -9.08 -14.10
CA VAL A 59 7.73 -9.38 -12.68
C VAL A 59 7.54 -10.88 -12.53
N THR A 60 8.40 -11.52 -11.72
CA THR A 60 8.40 -12.97 -11.52
C THR A 60 8.21 -13.30 -10.04
N LEU A 61 7.42 -14.32 -9.77
CA LEU A 61 7.22 -14.86 -8.42
C LEU A 61 8.17 -16.06 -8.23
N LEU A 62 9.12 -15.93 -7.31
CA LEU A 62 10.12 -16.98 -7.02
C LEU A 62 9.73 -17.73 -5.75
N GLY A 63 9.91 -19.07 -5.79
CA GLY A 63 9.59 -20.01 -4.72
C GLY A 63 8.31 -20.79 -4.98
N ASP A 64 7.91 -21.65 -4.02
CA ASP A 64 6.73 -22.54 -4.12
C ASP A 64 5.41 -21.75 -4.05
N TYR A 65 5.17 -20.90 -5.02
CA TYR A 65 3.95 -20.12 -5.11
C TYR A 65 2.90 -20.87 -5.93
N LYS A 66 1.79 -21.24 -5.28
CA LYS A 66 0.76 -22.11 -5.88
C LYS A 66 -0.26 -21.35 -6.73
N TYR A 67 -0.28 -20.03 -6.70
CA TYR A 67 -1.32 -19.22 -7.33
C TYR A 67 -0.76 -18.37 -8.48
N ALA A 68 -1.54 -18.22 -9.53
CA ALA A 68 -1.16 -17.40 -10.70
C ALA A 68 -1.16 -15.88 -10.42
N ARG A 69 -1.72 -15.44 -9.29
CA ARG A 69 -1.84 -14.02 -8.93
C ARG A 69 -1.56 -13.81 -7.45
N LEU A 70 -0.92 -12.69 -7.14
CA LEU A 70 -0.69 -12.24 -5.77
C LEU A 70 -2.00 -11.80 -5.09
N ASN A 71 -2.16 -12.19 -3.82
CA ASN A 71 -3.10 -11.52 -2.94
C ASN A 71 -2.43 -10.26 -2.38
N VAL A 72 -2.96 -9.10 -2.71
CA VAL A 72 -2.33 -7.83 -2.38
C VAL A 72 -3.20 -7.04 -1.41
N GLY A 73 -2.62 -6.66 -0.27
CA GLY A 73 -3.17 -5.59 0.56
C GLY A 73 -2.76 -4.25 -0.06
N VAL A 74 -3.73 -3.45 -0.55
CA VAL A 74 -3.40 -2.28 -1.35
C VAL A 74 -3.99 -0.99 -0.79
N VAL A 75 -3.15 0.07 -0.79
CA VAL A 75 -3.58 1.46 -0.67
C VAL A 75 -3.29 2.13 -2.01
N PHE A 76 -4.34 2.55 -2.70
CA PHE A 76 -4.21 3.32 -3.94
C PHE A 76 -3.98 4.81 -3.65
N GLN A 77 -3.56 5.55 -4.65
CA GLN A 77 -3.44 7.01 -4.56
C GLN A 77 -4.80 7.66 -4.25
N ASP A 78 -5.89 7.15 -4.85
CA ASP A 78 -7.26 7.49 -4.49
C ASP A 78 -7.74 6.54 -3.39
N ASP A 79 -8.48 7.03 -2.40
CA ASP A 79 -8.88 6.24 -1.22
C ASP A 79 -9.76 5.03 -1.54
N ARG A 80 -10.59 5.12 -2.60
CA ARG A 80 -11.50 4.05 -3.03
C ARG A 80 -12.32 3.47 -1.87
N LEU A 81 -12.79 4.34 -1.01
CA LEU A 81 -13.74 4.03 0.04
C LEU A 81 -15.16 4.07 -0.52
N CYS A 82 -16.05 3.26 0.03
CA CYS A 82 -17.46 3.27 -0.32
C CYS A 82 -18.15 4.43 0.38
N PRO A 83 -18.64 5.45 -0.35
CA PRO A 83 -19.40 6.56 0.22
C PRO A 83 -20.65 6.05 0.95
N GLY A 84 -21.09 6.77 1.98
CA GLY A 84 -22.26 6.39 2.79
C GLY A 84 -22.04 5.21 3.74
N PHE A 85 -20.91 4.51 3.65
CA PHE A 85 -20.53 3.49 4.63
C PHE A 85 -19.64 4.10 5.70
N THR A 86 -19.76 3.58 6.93
CA THR A 86 -18.86 3.97 8.02
C THR A 86 -17.42 3.51 7.76
N ALA A 87 -16.47 4.07 8.49
CA ALA A 87 -15.08 3.60 8.43
C ALA A 87 -14.99 2.11 8.75
N ALA A 88 -15.68 1.66 9.81
CA ALA A 88 -15.67 0.26 10.20
C ALA A 88 -16.30 -0.66 9.14
N GLN A 89 -17.37 -0.24 8.49
CA GLN A 89 -17.97 -1.01 7.39
C GLN A 89 -17.04 -1.10 6.18
N ASN A 90 -16.35 -0.01 5.83
CA ASN A 90 -15.34 0.01 4.76
C ASN A 90 -14.16 -0.93 5.04
N VAL A 91 -13.80 -1.12 6.29
CA VAL A 91 -12.75 -2.07 6.70
C VAL A 91 -13.30 -3.50 6.70
N ALA A 92 -14.45 -3.76 7.32
CA ALA A 92 -15.01 -5.11 7.46
C ALA A 92 -15.38 -5.76 6.12
N MET A 93 -15.85 -4.98 5.14
CA MET A 93 -16.37 -5.51 3.86
C MET A 93 -15.37 -6.30 3.03
N VAL A 94 -14.06 -6.07 3.21
CA VAL A 94 -13.02 -6.73 2.41
C VAL A 94 -12.59 -8.09 2.96
N ASN A 95 -13.02 -8.44 4.17
CA ASN A 95 -12.68 -9.70 4.79
C ASN A 95 -13.90 -10.29 5.53
N LYS A 96 -14.56 -11.28 4.94
CA LYS A 96 -15.78 -11.92 5.51
C LYS A 96 -15.60 -12.49 6.93
N ARG A 97 -14.37 -12.71 7.38
CA ARG A 97 -14.06 -13.19 8.74
C ARG A 97 -13.84 -12.05 9.74
N PHE A 98 -13.90 -10.82 9.28
CA PHE A 98 -13.64 -9.63 10.09
C PHE A 98 -14.97 -8.91 10.33
N SER A 99 -15.44 -8.91 11.58
CA SER A 99 -16.71 -8.26 11.93
C SER A 99 -16.55 -6.73 11.96
N VAL A 100 -17.66 -6.00 11.86
CA VAL A 100 -17.65 -4.53 12.01
C VAL A 100 -17.05 -4.14 13.36
N ARG A 101 -17.41 -4.84 14.45
CA ARG A 101 -16.83 -4.59 15.77
C ARG A 101 -15.31 -4.78 15.80
N ALA A 102 -14.80 -5.83 15.18
CA ALA A 102 -13.35 -6.03 15.09
C ALA A 102 -12.68 -4.92 14.25
N ALA A 103 -13.39 -4.39 13.25
CA ALA A 103 -12.92 -3.25 12.47
C ALA A 103 -12.88 -1.96 13.30
N GLU A 104 -13.87 -1.72 14.17
CA GLU A 104 -13.88 -0.61 15.12
C GLU A 104 -12.66 -0.66 16.05
N GLU A 105 -12.45 -1.81 16.70
CA GLU A 105 -11.31 -2.05 17.59
C GLU A 105 -9.96 -1.85 16.87
N GLU A 106 -9.86 -2.21 15.61
CA GLU A 106 -8.64 -2.01 14.82
C GLU A 106 -8.44 -0.55 14.41
N LEU A 107 -9.54 0.15 14.05
CA LEU A 107 -9.53 1.56 13.68
C LEU A 107 -9.14 2.47 14.85
N GLU A 108 -9.56 2.16 16.07
CA GLU A 108 -9.21 2.93 17.27
C GLU A 108 -7.69 2.96 17.55
N LYS A 109 -6.91 2.06 16.95
CA LYS A 109 -5.45 2.11 17.03
C LYS A 109 -4.86 3.30 16.29
N LEU A 110 -5.54 3.82 15.27
CA LEU A 110 -5.08 4.96 14.46
C LEU A 110 -5.99 6.18 14.59
N LEU A 111 -7.29 5.98 14.63
CA LEU A 111 -8.28 7.05 14.63
C LEU A 111 -8.68 7.46 16.05
N PRO A 112 -9.15 8.68 16.24
CA PRO A 112 -9.80 9.08 17.49
C PRO A 112 -11.02 8.21 17.81
N ALA A 113 -11.31 8.01 19.09
CA ALA A 113 -12.48 7.26 19.53
C ALA A 113 -13.77 7.85 18.93
N GLY A 114 -14.71 6.97 18.55
CA GLY A 114 -15.98 7.34 17.92
C GLY A 114 -15.88 7.67 16.42
N THR A 115 -14.68 7.73 15.84
CA THR A 115 -14.51 7.99 14.40
C THR A 115 -14.88 6.77 13.54
N ALA A 116 -14.78 5.57 14.08
CA ALA A 116 -15.05 4.34 13.35
C ALA A 116 -16.49 4.21 12.83
N ASP A 117 -17.45 4.82 13.56
CA ASP A 117 -18.88 4.80 13.24
C ASP A 117 -19.31 5.93 12.30
N LEU A 118 -18.41 6.86 12.00
CA LEU A 118 -18.73 7.96 11.09
C LEU A 118 -18.68 7.49 9.63
N PRO A 119 -19.58 8.01 8.77
CA PRO A 119 -19.46 7.87 7.33
C PRO A 119 -18.10 8.37 6.85
N VAL A 120 -17.49 7.69 5.88
CA VAL A 120 -16.15 8.09 5.40
C VAL A 120 -16.13 9.47 4.75
N GLU A 121 -17.27 10.00 4.37
CA GLU A 121 -17.44 11.36 3.82
C GLU A 121 -17.21 12.44 4.89
N ASP A 122 -17.49 12.13 6.16
CA ASP A 122 -17.32 13.04 7.30
C ASP A 122 -15.87 13.00 7.85
N LEU A 123 -15.03 12.10 7.35
CA LEU A 123 -13.64 11.97 7.76
C LEU A 123 -12.74 13.00 7.06
N THR A 124 -11.70 13.43 7.78
CA THR A 124 -10.62 14.21 7.16
C THR A 124 -9.88 13.37 6.09
N PRO A 125 -9.18 14.00 5.13
CA PRO A 125 -8.36 13.26 4.18
C PRO A 125 -7.35 12.32 4.84
N ALA A 126 -6.68 12.75 5.91
CA ALA A 126 -5.74 11.92 6.67
C ALA A 126 -6.43 10.71 7.31
N GLN A 127 -7.60 10.89 7.93
CA GLN A 127 -8.38 9.80 8.51
C GLN A 127 -8.82 8.79 7.46
N ARG A 128 -9.28 9.23 6.29
CA ARG A 128 -9.59 8.31 5.16
C ARG A 128 -8.38 7.49 4.73
N ARG A 129 -7.19 8.11 4.68
CA ARG A 129 -5.94 7.37 4.40
C ARG A 129 -5.64 6.31 5.45
N MET A 130 -5.86 6.62 6.76
CA MET A 130 -5.70 5.65 7.85
C MET A 130 -6.69 4.47 7.71
N VAL A 131 -7.95 4.73 7.35
CA VAL A 131 -8.93 3.66 7.02
C VAL A 131 -8.41 2.77 5.89
N CYS A 132 -7.85 3.35 4.82
CA CYS A 132 -7.27 2.59 3.71
C CYS A 132 -6.07 1.74 4.14
N ILE A 133 -5.21 2.26 5.00
CA ILE A 133 -4.06 1.52 5.55
C ILE A 133 -4.55 0.31 6.35
N ILE A 134 -5.49 0.50 7.27
CA ILE A 134 -6.05 -0.59 8.08
C ILE A 134 -6.73 -1.61 7.18
N ARG A 135 -7.58 -1.18 6.25
CA ARG A 135 -8.26 -2.06 5.29
C ARG A 135 -7.28 -2.93 4.51
N ALA A 136 -6.13 -2.38 4.10
CA ALA A 136 -5.09 -3.14 3.41
C ALA A 136 -4.35 -4.13 4.33
N CYS A 137 -4.28 -3.86 5.63
CA CYS A 137 -3.56 -4.70 6.59
C CYS A 137 -4.36 -5.88 7.13
N ILE A 138 -5.70 -5.79 7.18
CA ILE A 138 -6.55 -6.86 7.71
C ILE A 138 -6.80 -8.00 6.72
N ILE A 139 -6.42 -7.83 5.46
CA ILE A 139 -6.55 -8.86 4.43
C ILE A 139 -5.34 -9.78 4.52
N PRO A 140 -5.54 -11.13 4.58
CA PRO A 140 -4.45 -12.06 4.35
C PRO A 140 -3.82 -11.79 2.98
N SER A 141 -2.57 -11.35 2.96
CA SER A 141 -1.92 -10.90 1.73
C SER A 141 -0.49 -11.41 1.63
N ASP A 142 -0.06 -11.66 0.41
CA ASP A 142 1.31 -12.06 0.06
C ASP A 142 2.27 -10.88 0.10
N VAL A 143 1.73 -9.67 -0.17
CA VAL A 143 2.45 -8.39 -0.15
C VAL A 143 1.48 -7.25 0.13
N ARG A 144 1.96 -6.20 0.79
CA ARG A 144 1.26 -4.92 0.93
C ARG A 144 1.92 -3.88 0.05
N LEU A 145 1.15 -3.29 -0.86
CA LEU A 145 1.60 -2.27 -1.80
C LEU A 145 0.80 -0.99 -1.54
N MET A 146 1.50 0.10 -1.17
CA MET A 146 0.83 1.33 -0.76
C MET A 146 1.36 2.54 -1.52
N ASP A 147 0.49 3.21 -2.26
CA ASP A 147 0.84 4.38 -3.06
C ASP A 147 0.63 5.67 -2.27
N GLU A 148 1.74 6.29 -1.88
CA GLU A 148 1.81 7.50 -1.05
C GLU A 148 0.87 7.44 0.18
N PRO A 149 0.99 6.40 1.05
CA PRO A 149 0.01 6.11 2.10
C PRO A 149 -0.13 7.22 3.15
N PHE A 150 0.87 8.08 3.29
CA PHE A 150 0.90 9.13 4.32
C PHE A 150 0.58 10.52 3.77
N ALA A 151 0.10 10.62 2.52
CA ALA A 151 -0.25 11.90 1.92
C ALA A 151 -1.31 12.65 2.73
N GLY A 152 -1.03 13.93 3.04
CA GLY A 152 -1.95 14.80 3.79
C GLY A 152 -1.98 14.58 5.30
N MET A 153 -1.15 13.67 5.84
CA MET A 153 -1.01 13.45 7.28
C MET A 153 -0.08 14.48 7.93
N THR A 154 -0.39 14.84 9.15
CA THR A 154 0.55 15.53 10.05
C THR A 154 1.71 14.60 10.41
N LYS A 155 2.77 15.16 10.99
CA LYS A 155 3.91 14.36 11.45
C LYS A 155 3.50 13.28 12.47
N GLU A 156 2.65 13.66 13.43
CA GLU A 156 2.15 12.73 14.45
C GLU A 156 1.30 11.61 13.87
N GLU A 157 0.38 11.92 12.97
CA GLU A 157 -0.45 10.94 12.27
C GLU A 157 0.39 9.97 11.43
N LYS A 158 1.42 10.48 10.75
CA LYS A 158 2.38 9.66 10.00
C LYS A 158 3.15 8.72 10.92
N GLU A 159 3.71 9.22 12.02
CA GLU A 159 4.46 8.42 13.00
C GLU A 159 3.59 7.29 13.59
N LYS A 160 2.35 7.60 13.96
CA LYS A 160 1.36 6.63 14.46
C LYS A 160 1.04 5.56 13.40
N SER A 161 0.83 5.97 12.15
CA SER A 161 0.56 5.06 11.04
C SER A 161 1.76 4.15 10.73
N ILE A 162 2.99 4.68 10.80
CA ILE A 162 4.23 3.91 10.64
C ILE A 162 4.39 2.89 11.76
N ALA A 163 4.14 3.28 13.00
CA ALA A 163 4.19 2.35 14.15
C ALA A 163 3.17 1.22 14.00
N TYR A 164 1.95 1.53 13.59
CA TYR A 164 0.93 0.54 13.26
C TYR A 164 1.39 -0.44 12.16
N LEU A 165 1.85 0.08 11.02
CA LEU A 165 2.36 -0.75 9.93
C LEU A 165 3.47 -1.71 10.39
N ARG A 166 4.40 -1.21 11.20
CA ARG A 166 5.48 -2.02 11.77
C ARG A 166 4.95 -3.13 12.67
N SER A 167 3.93 -2.86 13.49
CA SER A 167 3.33 -3.85 14.41
C SER A 167 2.60 -4.99 13.70
N VAL A 168 1.98 -4.71 12.53
CA VAL A 168 1.19 -5.69 11.78
C VAL A 168 1.93 -6.33 10.60
N MET A 169 3.18 -5.93 10.37
CA MET A 169 3.94 -6.37 9.20
C MET A 169 4.23 -7.87 9.22
N ALA A 170 4.65 -8.41 10.37
CA ALA A 170 5.10 -9.81 10.51
C ALA A 170 6.00 -10.23 9.33
N ASN A 171 5.67 -11.33 8.65
CA ASN A 171 6.40 -11.83 7.47
C ASN A 171 5.87 -11.30 6.12
N THR A 172 4.77 -10.51 6.13
CA THR A 172 4.22 -9.93 4.89
C THR A 172 5.08 -8.74 4.48
N PRO A 173 5.71 -8.76 3.29
CA PRO A 173 6.50 -7.65 2.81
C PRO A 173 5.63 -6.41 2.59
N LEU A 174 6.23 -5.24 2.85
CA LEU A 174 5.61 -3.93 2.68
C LEU A 174 6.40 -3.12 1.67
N VAL A 175 5.73 -2.63 0.64
CA VAL A 175 6.29 -1.64 -0.30
C VAL A 175 5.43 -0.40 -0.26
N ILE A 176 6.03 0.73 0.06
CA ILE A 176 5.37 2.03 -0.04
C ILE A 176 6.03 2.85 -1.14
N THR A 177 5.27 3.72 -1.78
CA THR A 177 5.84 4.80 -2.57
C THR A 177 5.81 6.10 -1.76
N CYS A 178 6.81 6.94 -1.95
CA CYS A 178 6.89 8.23 -1.26
C CYS A 178 7.69 9.26 -2.07
N LEU A 179 7.63 10.52 -1.64
CA LEU A 179 8.54 11.57 -2.11
C LEU A 179 9.88 11.48 -1.36
N PRO A 180 10.97 12.07 -1.90
CA PRO A 180 12.23 12.16 -1.19
C PRO A 180 12.08 12.81 0.19
N GLY A 181 12.65 12.19 1.22
CA GLY A 181 12.55 12.61 2.62
C GLY A 181 11.32 12.08 3.38
N GLU A 182 10.48 11.28 2.72
CA GLU A 182 9.28 10.69 3.32
C GLU A 182 9.38 9.17 3.54
N GLU A 183 10.57 8.61 3.44
CA GLU A 183 10.84 7.18 3.57
C GLU A 183 10.42 6.63 4.94
N LEU A 184 10.20 5.33 4.99
CA LEU A 184 10.04 4.62 6.26
C LEU A 184 11.36 4.70 7.05
N PRO A 185 11.31 4.86 8.38
CA PRO A 185 12.52 4.87 9.22
C PRO A 185 13.12 3.47 9.42
N PHE A 186 12.68 2.49 8.65
CA PHE A 186 13.15 1.11 8.65
C PHE A 186 13.02 0.48 7.26
N GLY A 187 13.73 -0.65 7.07
CA GLY A 187 13.76 -1.30 5.77
C GLY A 187 14.81 -0.69 4.84
N ARG A 188 14.58 -0.79 3.56
CA ARG A 188 15.50 -0.28 2.53
C ARG A 188 14.80 0.71 1.60
N THR A 189 15.59 1.57 1.00
CA THR A 189 15.14 2.56 0.02
C THR A 189 15.51 2.12 -1.39
N PHE A 190 14.58 2.30 -2.33
CA PHE A 190 14.78 2.12 -3.75
C PHE A 190 14.43 3.41 -4.48
N HIS A 191 15.40 4.01 -5.17
CA HIS A 191 15.21 5.27 -5.88
C HIS A 191 14.84 5.04 -7.34
N LEU A 192 13.74 5.64 -7.77
CA LEU A 192 13.37 5.73 -9.18
C LEU A 192 14.01 6.95 -9.80
N THR A 193 14.71 6.74 -10.90
CA THR A 193 15.43 7.76 -11.69
C THR A 193 14.69 8.11 -12.98
#